data_76d4939c993723fc0aae75e93c995654
#
_entry.id   76d4939c993723fc0aae75e93c995654
#
_cell.length_a   1.000
_cell.length_b   1.000
_cell.length_c   1.000
_cell.angle_alpha   90.00
_cell.angle_beta   90.00
_cell.angle_gamma   90.00
#
_symmetry.space_group_name_H-M   'P 1'
#
loop_
_entity.id
_entity.type
_entity.pdbx_description
1 polymer ?
#
loop_
_entity_poly.entity_id
_entity_poly.type
_entity_poly.pdbx_seq_one_letter_code
_entity_poly.pdbx_strand_id
1 'polypeptide(L)'
;MTNLFSLVGPRRIAVLLLLLAATFVQAESVSVITVKVRPGDTISYLALKHLHSYNQDILEQIEKLNPEIRDLNRITVGQVVYLPKPSEKPAESTAPAPLVESKRMAAAASRAVATLVEGEVQVMAGGDNTWRKLSSNAILRGGDKVRVLENGRLELVLDNRSVLRVASNSTLELKEVERKPEKETYRFALSLGKLWTRVTRLLGFGSKYQVDTPTAITAVQGTVYDLQVDSNQQTQVRVHSGTVQVYNPFAGDLAPGEKVPKLQEPTRVPGPTRMSREAWEQLLLRQYQQVTLGREGRSTISAFDLDKARMEAWVRWNEARDKDFYGEI
;
A
#
# COMPACT_ATOMS: atom_id res chain seq x y z
N MET A 1 -91.88 61.24 17.09
CA MET A 1 -90.80 62.16 16.82
C MET A 1 -89.54 61.56 17.39
N THR A 2 -88.53 61.57 16.56
CA THR A 2 -87.14 61.38 16.91
C THR A 2 -86.57 60.00 16.70
N ASN A 3 -85.64 60.00 15.79
CA ASN A 3 -84.86 59.02 15.12
C ASN A 3 -83.94 58.20 16.01
N LEU A 4 -83.85 56.92 15.65
CA LEU A 4 -82.80 56.00 16.10
C LEU A 4 -81.93 55.62 14.89
N PHE A 5 -80.68 56.12 14.87
CA PHE A 5 -79.67 55.64 13.91
C PHE A 5 -78.74 54.68 14.64
N SER A 6 -78.80 53.42 14.17
CA SER A 6 -77.96 52.35 14.61
C SER A 6 -76.65 52.39 13.81
N LEU A 7 -75.55 52.43 14.50
CA LEU A 7 -74.18 52.21 13.89
C LEU A 7 -73.81 50.71 13.87
N VAL A 8 -73.73 50.20 12.69
CA VAL A 8 -73.13 48.88 12.44
C VAL A 8 -71.65 49.07 12.20
N GLY A 9 -70.86 48.58 13.09
CA GLY A 9 -69.39 48.56 12.92
C GLY A 9 -68.88 47.36 12.08
N PRO A 10 -67.80 47.51 11.25
CA PRO A 10 -67.33 46.43 10.38
C PRO A 10 -66.57 45.36 11.17
N ARG A 11 -67.02 44.13 11.02
CA ARG A 11 -66.28 42.92 11.44
C ARG A 11 -64.93 42.83 10.71
N ARG A 12 -63.87 43.00 11.47
CA ARG A 12 -62.49 42.65 10.98
C ARG A 12 -62.39 41.14 10.99
N ILE A 13 -62.37 40.56 9.77
CA ILE A 13 -61.94 39.17 9.50
C ILE A 13 -60.45 39.16 9.57
N ALA A 14 -59.90 38.62 10.67
CA ALA A 14 -58.49 38.34 10.76
C ALA A 14 -58.22 37.04 9.95
N VAL A 15 -57.69 37.19 8.74
CA VAL A 15 -57.15 36.07 7.95
C VAL A 15 -55.82 35.68 8.57
N LEU A 16 -55.84 34.58 9.34
CA LEU A 16 -54.62 33.94 9.86
C LEU A 16 -53.89 33.24 8.69
N LEU A 17 -52.91 33.90 8.06
CA LEU A 17 -52.01 33.29 7.10
C LEU A 17 -51.01 32.40 7.87
N LEU A 18 -51.31 31.09 7.91
CA LEU A 18 -50.39 30.07 8.35
C LEU A 18 -49.27 29.96 7.27
N LEU A 19 -48.14 30.65 7.52
CA LEU A 19 -46.91 30.43 6.78
C LEU A 19 -46.37 29.03 7.14
N LEU A 20 -46.70 28.04 6.31
CA LEU A 20 -45.99 26.75 6.30
C LEU A 20 -44.58 27.01 5.79
N ALA A 21 -43.65 27.22 6.71
CA ALA A 21 -42.22 27.16 6.38
C ALA A 21 -41.90 25.72 6.01
N ALA A 22 -41.98 25.40 4.71
CA ALA A 22 -41.40 24.20 4.17
C ALA A 22 -39.88 24.32 4.35
N THR A 23 -39.37 23.71 5.39
CA THR A 23 -37.93 23.46 5.50
C THR A 23 -37.57 22.52 4.36
N PHE A 24 -37.08 23.08 3.25
CA PHE A 24 -36.39 22.34 2.25
C PHE A 24 -35.13 21.77 2.95
N VAL A 25 -35.19 20.53 3.40
CA VAL A 25 -34.01 19.74 3.67
C VAL A 25 -33.37 19.57 2.31
N GLN A 26 -32.36 20.39 2.04
CA GLN A 26 -31.49 20.25 0.90
C GLN A 26 -30.77 18.92 1.13
N ALA A 27 -31.28 17.85 0.50
CA ALA A 27 -30.55 16.60 0.42
C ALA A 27 -29.27 16.95 -0.35
N GLU A 28 -28.15 17.04 0.36
CA GLU A 28 -26.83 17.07 -0.28
C GLU A 28 -26.78 15.85 -1.21
N SER A 29 -26.76 16.10 -2.50
CA SER A 29 -26.58 15.06 -3.47
C SER A 29 -25.16 14.49 -3.27
N VAL A 30 -25.05 13.41 -2.51
CA VAL A 30 -23.79 12.71 -2.33
C VAL A 30 -23.35 12.23 -3.71
N SER A 31 -22.38 12.92 -4.28
CA SER A 31 -21.82 12.52 -5.57
C SER A 31 -21.05 11.22 -5.36
N VAL A 32 -21.42 10.17 -6.10
CA VAL A 32 -20.86 8.84 -5.97
C VAL A 32 -20.11 8.39 -7.23
N ILE A 33 -19.12 7.53 -7.06
CA ILE A 33 -18.48 6.77 -8.12
C ILE A 33 -19.14 5.39 -8.15
N THR A 34 -19.68 5.01 -9.28
CA THR A 34 -20.30 3.69 -9.49
C THR A 34 -19.28 2.74 -10.08
N VAL A 35 -19.01 1.63 -9.41
CA VAL A 35 -18.04 0.62 -9.85
C VAL A 35 -18.73 -0.73 -9.96
N LYS A 36 -18.51 -1.43 -11.07
CA LYS A 36 -18.92 -2.84 -11.24
C LYS A 36 -17.75 -3.73 -10.85
N VAL A 37 -17.98 -4.60 -9.87
CA VAL A 37 -16.97 -5.52 -9.33
C VAL A 37 -16.45 -6.48 -10.39
N ARG A 38 -15.15 -6.61 -10.51
CA ARG A 38 -14.44 -7.53 -11.41
C ARG A 38 -13.77 -8.66 -10.60
N PRO A 39 -13.31 -9.74 -11.24
CA PRO A 39 -12.53 -10.77 -10.56
C PRO A 39 -11.29 -10.18 -9.87
N GLY A 40 -11.10 -10.50 -8.59
CA GLY A 40 -9.99 -10.01 -7.78
C GLY A 40 -10.17 -8.61 -7.18
N ASP A 41 -11.34 -7.98 -7.34
CA ASP A 41 -11.67 -6.73 -6.66
C ASP A 41 -12.08 -7.01 -5.20
N THR A 42 -11.64 -6.12 -4.32
CA THR A 42 -12.09 -6.03 -2.92
C THR A 42 -12.46 -4.58 -2.62
N ILE A 43 -13.18 -4.34 -1.55
CA ILE A 43 -13.53 -2.95 -1.16
C ILE A 43 -12.28 -2.10 -0.94
N SER A 44 -11.25 -2.64 -0.28
CA SER A 44 -10.00 -1.92 -0.08
C SER A 44 -9.28 -1.62 -1.39
N TYR A 45 -9.27 -2.58 -2.33
CA TYR A 45 -8.70 -2.37 -3.67
C TYR A 45 -9.42 -1.25 -4.43
N LEU A 46 -10.75 -1.29 -4.46
CA LEU A 46 -11.56 -0.28 -5.13
C LEU A 46 -11.39 1.11 -4.49
N ALA A 47 -11.37 1.18 -3.16
CA ALA A 47 -11.13 2.43 -2.45
C ALA A 47 -9.73 3.00 -2.74
N LEU A 48 -8.68 2.20 -2.64
CA LEU A 48 -7.31 2.64 -2.94
C LEU A 48 -7.12 3.03 -4.41
N LYS A 49 -7.78 2.34 -5.33
CA LYS A 49 -7.74 2.63 -6.76
C LYS A 49 -8.44 3.94 -7.11
N HIS A 50 -9.65 4.16 -6.61
CA HIS A 50 -10.51 5.28 -7.01
C HIS A 50 -10.45 6.48 -6.06
N LEU A 51 -10.25 6.24 -4.75
CA LEU A 51 -10.22 7.30 -3.73
C LEU A 51 -8.80 7.61 -3.23
N HIS A 52 -7.82 6.82 -3.64
CA HIS A 52 -6.42 6.90 -3.21
C HIS A 52 -6.22 6.74 -1.69
N SER A 53 -7.23 6.27 -0.98
CA SER A 53 -7.21 6.07 0.46
C SER A 53 -8.16 4.93 0.87
N TYR A 54 -7.84 4.28 2.00
CA TYR A 54 -8.69 3.30 2.65
C TYR A 54 -8.49 3.42 4.16
N ASN A 55 -9.49 3.90 4.86
CA ASN A 55 -9.50 4.09 6.32
C ASN A 55 -10.91 3.82 6.86
N GLN A 56 -11.06 3.89 8.17
CA GLN A 56 -12.33 3.63 8.83
C GLN A 56 -13.44 4.58 8.35
N ASP A 57 -13.14 5.86 8.19
CA ASP A 57 -14.11 6.87 7.76
C ASP A 57 -14.61 6.60 6.32
N ILE A 58 -13.70 6.20 5.41
CA ILE A 58 -14.05 5.80 4.05
C ILE A 58 -14.86 4.51 4.05
N LEU A 59 -14.50 3.54 4.89
CA LEU A 59 -15.23 2.29 5.01
C LEU A 59 -16.67 2.54 5.47
N GLU A 60 -16.87 3.37 6.49
CA GLU A 60 -18.20 3.77 6.97
C GLU A 60 -19.03 4.52 5.91
N GLN A 61 -18.40 5.36 5.11
CA GLN A 61 -19.06 6.01 3.99
C GLN A 61 -19.49 5.02 2.92
N ILE A 62 -18.62 4.06 2.57
CA ILE A 62 -18.93 3.01 1.61
C ILE A 62 -20.08 2.14 2.13
N GLU A 63 -20.09 1.80 3.42
CA GLU A 63 -21.16 1.02 4.05
C GLU A 63 -22.50 1.76 3.97
N LYS A 64 -22.52 3.05 4.28
CA LYS A 64 -23.73 3.89 4.18
C LYS A 64 -24.25 4.02 2.75
N LEU A 65 -23.38 4.03 1.76
CA LEU A 65 -23.74 4.12 0.34
C LEU A 65 -24.21 2.79 -0.25
N ASN A 66 -23.96 1.66 0.43
CA ASN A 66 -24.27 0.31 -0.05
C ASN A 66 -25.03 -0.49 1.03
N PRO A 67 -26.21 -0.05 1.48
CA PRO A 67 -26.94 -0.72 2.58
C PRO A 67 -27.39 -2.15 2.21
N GLU A 68 -27.42 -2.49 0.92
CA GLU A 68 -27.70 -3.83 0.43
C GLU A 68 -26.54 -4.82 0.60
N ILE A 69 -25.31 -4.32 0.82
CA ILE A 69 -24.12 -5.15 1.01
C ILE A 69 -23.95 -5.45 2.50
N ARG A 70 -24.39 -6.62 2.93
CA ARG A 70 -24.33 -7.04 4.36
C ARG A 70 -22.92 -7.22 4.90
N ASP A 71 -21.98 -7.60 4.04
CA ASP A 71 -20.58 -7.84 4.40
C ASP A 71 -19.67 -7.30 3.29
N LEU A 72 -19.02 -6.19 3.56
CA LEU A 72 -18.09 -5.54 2.62
C LEU A 72 -16.85 -6.40 2.30
N ASN A 73 -16.58 -7.46 3.06
CA ASN A 73 -15.54 -8.43 2.75
C ASN A 73 -16.00 -9.49 1.73
N ARG A 74 -17.28 -9.50 1.36
CA ARG A 74 -17.90 -10.49 0.48
C ARG A 74 -18.66 -9.85 -0.68
N ILE A 75 -17.97 -9.04 -1.46
CA ILE A 75 -18.52 -8.54 -2.72
C ILE A 75 -18.36 -9.58 -3.81
N THR A 76 -19.29 -9.62 -4.76
CA THR A 76 -19.33 -10.61 -5.84
C THR A 76 -19.09 -9.98 -7.20
N VAL A 77 -18.48 -10.74 -8.11
CA VAL A 77 -18.24 -10.29 -9.50
C VAL A 77 -19.55 -9.92 -10.18
N GLY A 78 -19.56 -8.75 -10.80
CA GLY A 78 -20.75 -8.16 -11.44
C GLY A 78 -21.62 -7.31 -10.54
N GLN A 79 -21.44 -7.35 -9.22
CA GLN A 79 -22.12 -6.49 -8.26
C GLN A 79 -21.74 -5.03 -8.50
N VAL A 80 -22.65 -4.12 -8.25
CA VAL A 80 -22.39 -2.68 -8.28
C VAL A 80 -22.04 -2.21 -6.88
N VAL A 81 -20.98 -1.43 -6.77
CA VAL A 81 -20.54 -0.78 -5.51
C VAL A 81 -20.49 0.72 -5.73
N TYR A 82 -21.04 1.47 -4.79
CA TYR A 82 -21.01 2.92 -4.77
C TYR A 82 -19.89 3.38 -3.84
N LEU A 83 -18.96 4.16 -4.37
CA LEU A 83 -17.88 4.78 -3.59
C LEU A 83 -18.16 6.28 -3.45
N PRO A 84 -17.80 6.92 -2.32
CA PRO A 84 -17.93 8.37 -2.18
C PRO A 84 -17.01 9.05 -3.21
N LYS A 85 -17.49 10.13 -3.84
CA LYS A 85 -16.60 10.93 -4.68
C LYS A 85 -15.59 11.65 -3.79
N PRO A 86 -14.30 11.67 -4.14
CA PRO A 86 -13.33 12.47 -3.42
C PRO A 86 -13.81 13.91 -3.31
N SER A 87 -13.90 14.45 -2.11
CA SER A 87 -14.21 15.87 -1.91
C SER A 87 -13.07 16.69 -2.53
N GLU A 88 -13.40 17.57 -3.48
CA GLU A 88 -12.42 18.51 -4.08
C GLU A 88 -11.93 19.57 -3.07
N LYS A 89 -12.52 19.60 -1.88
CA LYS A 89 -12.11 20.51 -0.83
C LYS A 89 -11.07 19.83 0.04
N PRO A 90 -9.81 20.31 0.07
CA PRO A 90 -8.95 20.00 1.19
C PRO A 90 -9.71 20.43 2.43
N ALA A 91 -9.80 19.56 3.43
CA ALA A 91 -10.30 19.97 4.72
C ALA A 91 -9.37 21.09 5.21
N GLU A 92 -9.83 22.32 5.06
CA GLU A 92 -9.21 23.53 5.58
C GLU A 92 -9.41 23.48 7.09
N SER A 93 -8.59 22.64 7.73
CA SER A 93 -8.40 22.69 9.18
C SER A 93 -7.58 23.94 9.48
N THR A 94 -8.28 25.04 9.69
CA THR A 94 -7.71 26.33 10.10
C THR A 94 -7.30 26.36 11.58
N ALA A 95 -7.04 25.23 12.20
CA ALA A 95 -6.42 25.15 13.51
C ALA A 95 -5.24 24.18 13.48
N PRO A 96 -4.07 24.51 14.07
CA PRO A 96 -3.02 23.54 14.24
C PRO A 96 -3.57 22.38 15.07
N ALA A 97 -3.66 21.21 14.46
CA ALA A 97 -4.11 20.00 15.13
C ALA A 97 -3.24 19.75 16.36
N PRO A 98 -3.83 19.42 17.54
CA PRO A 98 -3.04 19.10 18.72
C PRO A 98 -2.02 17.99 18.40
N LEU A 99 -0.82 18.08 18.94
CA LEU A 99 0.28 17.12 18.71
C LEU A 99 -0.12 15.64 18.87
N VAL A 100 -1.12 15.37 19.71
CA VAL A 100 -1.69 14.04 19.93
C VAL A 100 -2.50 13.56 18.73
N GLU A 101 -3.19 14.45 18.04
CA GLU A 101 -4.03 14.14 16.88
C GLU A 101 -3.18 13.93 15.62
N SER A 102 -2.14 14.74 15.44
CA SER A 102 -1.16 14.54 14.38
C SER A 102 -0.41 13.22 14.53
N LYS A 103 -0.10 12.79 15.76
CA LYS A 103 0.53 11.50 16.06
C LYS A 103 -0.42 10.32 15.83
N ARG A 104 -1.72 10.48 16.11
CA ARG A 104 -2.76 9.49 15.78
C ARG A 104 -2.98 9.38 14.27
N MET A 105 -3.00 10.48 13.55
CA MET A 105 -3.12 10.49 12.09
C MET A 105 -1.87 9.86 11.42
N ALA A 106 -0.67 10.17 11.90
CA ALA A 106 0.57 9.55 11.43
C ALA A 106 0.62 8.04 11.70
N ALA A 107 0.17 7.61 12.90
CA ALA A 107 0.08 6.18 13.24
C ALA A 107 -1.03 5.46 12.43
N ALA A 108 -2.10 6.16 12.06
CA ALA A 108 -3.15 5.63 11.19
C ALA A 108 -2.68 5.47 9.72
N ALA A 109 -1.63 6.20 9.30
CA ALA A 109 -1.09 6.16 7.95
C ALA A 109 -0.01 5.08 7.74
N SER A 110 0.55 4.52 8.80
CA SER A 110 1.68 3.57 8.72
C SER A 110 1.18 2.13 8.60
N ARG A 111 0.71 1.75 7.41
CA ARG A 111 0.03 0.46 7.20
C ARG A 111 0.20 -0.10 5.80
N ALA A 112 0.01 -1.41 5.71
CA ALA A 112 -0.17 -2.14 4.46
C ALA A 112 -1.56 -2.78 4.45
N VAL A 113 -2.30 -2.61 3.38
CA VAL A 113 -3.67 -3.17 3.24
C VAL A 113 -3.63 -4.40 2.37
N ALA A 114 -4.16 -5.52 2.85
CA ALA A 114 -4.32 -6.75 2.07
C ALA A 114 -5.49 -6.58 1.08
N THR A 115 -5.17 -6.12 -0.12
CA THR A 115 -6.17 -5.83 -1.16
C THR A 115 -6.57 -7.06 -1.97
N LEU A 116 -5.77 -8.12 -1.94
CA LEU A 116 -6.10 -9.42 -2.51
C LEU A 116 -5.55 -10.51 -1.60
N VAL A 117 -6.39 -11.48 -1.26
CA VAL A 117 -5.99 -12.71 -0.57
C VAL A 117 -6.67 -13.87 -1.29
N GLU A 118 -5.91 -14.64 -2.03
CA GLU A 118 -6.34 -15.84 -2.73
C GLU A 118 -5.70 -17.07 -2.09
N GLY A 119 -6.42 -18.18 -2.04
CA GLY A 119 -5.94 -19.43 -1.46
C GLY A 119 -5.67 -19.32 0.05
N GLU A 120 -4.67 -20.05 0.54
CA GLU A 120 -4.32 -20.07 1.94
C GLU A 120 -3.19 -19.09 2.25
N VAL A 121 -3.54 -18.01 2.94
CA VAL A 121 -2.60 -16.99 3.42
C VAL A 121 -2.80 -16.80 4.90
N GLN A 122 -1.70 -16.74 5.63
CA GLN A 122 -1.70 -16.60 7.08
C GLN A 122 -0.86 -15.40 7.50
N VAL A 123 -1.25 -14.78 8.62
CA VAL A 123 -0.55 -13.67 9.25
C VAL A 123 -0.22 -14.02 10.70
N MET A 124 0.94 -13.58 11.16
CA MET A 124 1.34 -13.56 12.55
C MET A 124 1.65 -12.12 12.92
N ALA A 125 0.90 -11.57 13.86
CA ALA A 125 1.08 -10.19 14.29
C ALA A 125 2.42 -9.99 14.99
N GLY A 126 2.96 -8.79 14.90
CA GLY A 126 4.22 -8.44 15.58
C GLY A 126 4.13 -8.68 17.09
N GLY A 127 5.09 -9.43 17.63
CA GLY A 127 5.10 -9.84 19.04
C GLY A 127 4.25 -11.07 19.37
N ASP A 128 3.51 -11.62 18.41
CA ASP A 128 2.73 -12.83 18.54
C ASP A 128 3.53 -14.07 18.04
N ASN A 129 3.12 -15.27 18.44
CA ASN A 129 3.70 -16.53 17.99
C ASN A 129 2.68 -17.43 17.28
N THR A 130 1.49 -16.90 16.98
CA THR A 130 0.39 -17.68 16.44
C THR A 130 0.05 -17.22 15.02
N TRP A 131 0.02 -18.18 14.10
CA TRP A 131 -0.45 -17.95 12.74
C TRP A 131 -1.97 -17.97 12.69
N ARG A 132 -2.56 -16.96 12.05
CA ARG A 132 -4.00 -16.84 11.83
C ARG A 132 -4.27 -16.67 10.34
N LYS A 133 -5.43 -17.08 9.88
CA LYS A 133 -5.86 -16.85 8.50
C LYS A 133 -5.92 -15.34 8.23
N LEU A 134 -5.32 -14.89 7.14
CA LEU A 134 -5.43 -13.52 6.65
C LEU A 134 -6.68 -13.40 5.77
N SER A 135 -7.42 -12.31 5.95
CA SER A 135 -8.57 -11.95 5.10
C SER A 135 -8.24 -10.74 4.24
N SER A 136 -8.91 -10.62 3.11
CA SER A 136 -8.89 -9.39 2.32
C SER A 136 -9.40 -8.22 3.15
N ASN A 137 -8.97 -7.02 2.82
CA ASN A 137 -9.23 -5.77 3.54
C ASN A 137 -8.55 -5.66 4.92
N ALA A 138 -7.80 -6.68 5.36
CA ALA A 138 -7.03 -6.61 6.60
C ALA A 138 -5.91 -5.57 6.51
N ILE A 139 -5.64 -4.91 7.63
CA ILE A 139 -4.57 -3.94 7.78
C ILE A 139 -3.40 -4.59 8.51
N LEU A 140 -2.23 -4.60 7.88
CA LEU A 140 -0.97 -5.07 8.44
C LEU A 140 -0.09 -3.89 8.82
N ARG A 141 0.81 -4.12 9.78
CA ARG A 141 1.74 -3.12 10.32
C ARG A 141 3.17 -3.63 10.37
N GLY A 142 4.09 -2.74 10.67
CA GLY A 142 5.47 -3.14 10.98
C GLY A 142 5.51 -4.15 12.13
N GLY A 143 6.32 -5.20 11.95
CA GLY A 143 6.42 -6.34 12.85
C GLY A 143 5.60 -7.56 12.41
N ASP A 144 4.57 -7.39 11.57
CA ASP A 144 3.75 -8.51 11.11
C ASP A 144 4.52 -9.41 10.14
N LYS A 145 4.23 -10.71 10.19
CA LYS A 145 4.76 -11.71 9.25
C LYS A 145 3.62 -12.35 8.50
N VAL A 146 3.82 -12.59 7.22
CA VAL A 146 2.85 -13.32 6.39
C VAL A 146 3.50 -14.53 5.75
N ARG A 147 2.73 -15.60 5.62
CA ARG A 147 3.08 -16.76 4.80
C ARG A 147 1.96 -17.07 3.83
N VAL A 148 2.35 -17.22 2.59
CA VAL A 148 1.47 -17.62 1.50
C VAL A 148 1.77 -19.08 1.22
N LEU A 149 0.78 -19.94 1.42
CA LEU A 149 0.94 -21.38 1.25
C LEU A 149 0.75 -21.77 -0.22
N GLU A 150 0.68 -23.05 -0.49
CA GLU A 150 0.51 -23.58 -1.83
C GLU A 150 -0.77 -23.01 -2.48
N ASN A 151 -0.69 -22.63 -3.75
CA ASN A 151 -1.78 -22.02 -4.52
C ASN A 151 -2.32 -20.69 -3.95
N GLY A 152 -1.63 -20.13 -2.95
CA GLY A 152 -1.97 -18.83 -2.38
C GLY A 152 -1.38 -17.66 -3.17
N ARG A 153 -1.99 -16.49 -2.97
CA ARG A 153 -1.52 -15.22 -3.51
C ARG A 153 -1.94 -14.08 -2.59
N LEU A 154 -1.04 -13.14 -2.37
CA LEU A 154 -1.30 -11.96 -1.54
C LEU A 154 -0.90 -10.69 -2.28
N GLU A 155 -1.76 -9.68 -2.25
CA GLU A 155 -1.40 -8.31 -2.64
C GLU A 155 -1.54 -7.39 -1.43
N LEU A 156 -0.49 -6.65 -1.16
CA LEU A 156 -0.46 -5.57 -0.16
C LEU A 156 -0.29 -4.24 -0.88
N VAL A 157 -1.08 -3.27 -0.52
CA VAL A 157 -0.94 -1.88 -0.98
C VAL A 157 -0.58 -1.01 0.21
N LEU A 158 0.50 -0.24 0.07
CA LEU A 158 0.98 0.69 1.08
C LEU A 158 0.27 2.04 0.97
N ASP A 159 0.35 2.85 2.00
CA ASP A 159 -0.26 4.18 2.03
C ASP A 159 0.27 5.15 0.97
N ASN A 160 1.48 4.93 0.46
CA ASN A 160 2.03 5.67 -0.68
C ASN A 160 1.65 5.06 -2.04
N ARG A 161 0.72 4.10 -2.05
CA ARG A 161 0.28 3.34 -3.21
C ARG A 161 1.35 2.41 -3.81
N SER A 162 2.48 2.19 -3.17
CA SER A 162 3.38 1.11 -3.56
C SER A 162 2.70 -0.24 -3.32
N VAL A 163 2.97 -1.19 -4.21
CA VAL A 163 2.34 -2.51 -4.20
C VAL A 163 3.41 -3.57 -3.97
N LEU A 164 3.08 -4.53 -3.10
CA LEU A 164 3.83 -5.78 -2.93
C LEU A 164 2.89 -6.94 -3.25
N ARG A 165 3.34 -7.87 -4.08
CA ARG A 165 2.62 -9.12 -4.35
C ARG A 165 3.50 -10.30 -4.03
N VAL A 166 2.96 -11.20 -3.24
CA VAL A 166 3.65 -12.37 -2.71
C VAL A 166 3.04 -13.62 -3.34
N ALA A 167 3.89 -14.42 -3.98
CA ALA A 167 3.45 -15.66 -4.61
C ALA A 167 3.29 -16.79 -3.59
N SER A 168 2.79 -17.93 -4.07
CA SER A 168 2.71 -19.16 -3.28
C SER A 168 4.07 -19.60 -2.72
N ASN A 169 4.05 -20.34 -1.61
CA ASN A 169 5.23 -20.86 -0.92
C ASN A 169 6.24 -19.77 -0.55
N SER A 170 5.74 -18.64 -0.07
CA SER A 170 6.56 -17.48 0.26
C SER A 170 6.32 -17.03 1.70
N THR A 171 7.37 -16.48 2.31
CA THR A 171 7.33 -15.90 3.66
C THR A 171 7.93 -14.50 3.63
N LEU A 172 7.13 -13.53 4.02
CA LEU A 172 7.48 -12.11 4.06
C LEU A 172 7.25 -11.55 5.47
N GLU A 173 8.20 -10.79 5.98
CA GLU A 173 8.07 -10.00 7.20
C GLU A 173 8.00 -8.52 6.84
N LEU A 174 7.04 -7.80 7.40
CA LEU A 174 6.92 -6.36 7.33
C LEU A 174 7.75 -5.77 8.47
N LYS A 175 9.06 -5.57 8.29
CA LYS A 175 9.93 -5.09 9.37
C LYS A 175 9.59 -3.70 9.81
N GLU A 176 9.34 -2.81 8.85
CA GLU A 176 9.02 -1.42 9.10
C GLU A 176 8.06 -0.92 8.02
N VAL A 177 6.95 -0.36 8.44
CA VAL A 177 5.97 0.31 7.58
C VAL A 177 5.64 1.62 8.26
N GLU A 178 6.31 2.70 7.86
CA GLU A 178 6.17 4.01 8.47
C GLU A 178 6.04 5.08 7.40
N ARG A 179 4.99 5.87 7.51
CA ARG A 179 4.77 7.05 6.69
C ARG A 179 4.58 8.27 7.58
N LYS A 180 5.51 9.20 7.48
CA LYS A 180 5.43 10.54 8.07
C LYS A 180 5.37 11.58 6.96
N PRO A 181 4.87 12.79 7.20
CA PRO A 181 4.79 13.84 6.17
C PRO A 181 6.13 14.13 5.48
N GLU A 182 7.23 14.00 6.23
CA GLU A 182 8.57 14.36 5.76
C GLU A 182 9.44 13.16 5.41
N LYS A 183 8.99 11.92 5.71
CA LYS A 183 9.81 10.72 5.51
C LYS A 183 8.96 9.46 5.46
N GLU A 184 9.24 8.63 4.47
CA GLU A 184 8.65 7.30 4.31
C GLU A 184 9.72 6.23 4.52
N THR A 185 9.42 5.21 5.34
CA THR A 185 10.32 4.09 5.57
C THR A 185 9.54 2.78 5.45
N TYR A 186 9.92 2.00 4.45
CA TYR A 186 9.35 0.69 4.19
C TYR A 186 10.47 -0.33 4.13
N ARG A 187 10.46 -1.28 5.07
CA ARG A 187 11.44 -2.38 5.11
C ARG A 187 10.71 -3.69 5.22
N PHE A 188 11.06 -4.60 4.35
CA PHE A 188 10.51 -5.94 4.29
C PHE A 188 11.64 -6.96 4.34
N ALA A 189 11.34 -8.20 4.73
CA ALA A 189 12.27 -9.32 4.60
C ALA A 189 11.57 -10.49 3.94
N LEU A 190 12.09 -10.91 2.77
CA LEU A 190 11.67 -12.11 2.06
C LEU A 190 12.64 -13.23 2.41
N SER A 191 12.19 -14.22 3.18
CA SER A 191 13.03 -15.36 3.60
C SER A 191 12.97 -16.53 2.62
N LEU A 192 11.88 -16.68 1.89
CA LEU A 192 11.66 -17.73 0.89
C LEU A 192 10.57 -17.29 -0.09
N GLY A 193 10.67 -17.72 -1.35
CA GLY A 193 9.63 -17.59 -2.36
C GLY A 193 9.80 -16.40 -3.29
N LYS A 194 8.70 -15.81 -3.77
CA LYS A 194 8.71 -14.76 -4.79
C LYS A 194 7.94 -13.53 -4.34
N LEU A 195 8.51 -12.38 -4.62
CA LEU A 195 7.94 -11.06 -4.40
C LEU A 195 8.01 -10.23 -5.68
N TRP A 196 6.89 -9.69 -6.13
CA TRP A 196 6.82 -8.61 -7.09
C TRP A 196 6.56 -7.31 -6.33
N THR A 197 7.27 -6.25 -6.68
CA THR A 197 6.97 -4.95 -6.10
C THR A 197 7.02 -3.84 -7.14
N ARG A 198 6.02 -2.97 -7.09
CA ARG A 198 5.99 -1.71 -7.81
C ARG A 198 6.01 -0.58 -6.80
N VAL A 199 7.15 0.08 -6.72
CA VAL A 199 7.38 1.18 -5.78
C VAL A 199 7.07 2.50 -6.47
N THR A 200 6.17 3.28 -5.89
CA THR A 200 5.94 4.65 -6.32
C THR A 200 7.09 5.53 -5.84
N ARG A 201 7.24 6.72 -6.45
CA ARG A 201 8.28 7.64 -6.01
C ARG A 201 8.06 8.01 -4.55
N LEU A 202 9.07 7.75 -3.72
CA LEU A 202 9.05 8.10 -2.31
C LEU A 202 9.16 9.60 -2.12
N LEU A 203 8.46 10.12 -1.11
CA LEU A 203 8.46 11.53 -0.75
C LEU A 203 9.37 11.76 0.47
N GLY A 204 10.05 12.90 0.47
CA GLY A 204 10.87 13.35 1.59
C GLY A 204 12.32 12.86 1.56
N PHE A 205 13.18 13.67 2.15
CA PHE A 205 14.62 13.38 2.23
C PHE A 205 14.88 12.22 3.19
N GLY A 206 15.69 11.25 2.77
CA GLY A 206 16.02 10.07 3.57
C GLY A 206 14.92 9.00 3.61
N SER A 207 13.87 9.10 2.77
CA SER A 207 12.89 8.03 2.58
C SER A 207 13.53 6.79 1.99
N LYS A 208 13.05 5.60 2.42
CA LYS A 208 13.65 4.31 2.07
C LYS A 208 12.57 3.29 1.73
N TYR A 209 12.81 2.55 0.66
CA TYR A 209 12.11 1.30 0.38
C TYR A 209 13.15 0.21 0.21
N GLN A 210 13.13 -0.78 1.08
CA GLN A 210 14.15 -1.81 1.19
C GLN A 210 13.49 -3.19 1.32
N VAL A 211 14.05 -4.17 0.61
CA VAL A 211 13.72 -5.57 0.82
C VAL A 211 15.00 -6.32 1.13
N ASP A 212 15.03 -6.93 2.31
CA ASP A 212 16.09 -7.80 2.78
C ASP A 212 15.78 -9.25 2.37
N THR A 213 16.78 -9.97 1.95
CA THR A 213 16.75 -11.42 1.74
C THR A 213 17.93 -12.07 2.44
N PRO A 214 18.04 -13.40 2.52
CA PRO A 214 19.21 -14.05 3.11
C PRO A 214 20.55 -13.66 2.49
N THR A 215 20.58 -13.27 1.21
CA THR A 215 21.83 -13.02 0.45
C THR A 215 21.85 -11.68 -0.27
N ALA A 216 20.81 -10.87 -0.14
CA ALA A 216 20.77 -9.55 -0.77
C ALA A 216 19.98 -8.55 0.07
N ILE A 217 20.40 -7.30 -0.01
CA ILE A 217 19.61 -6.14 0.44
C ILE A 217 19.35 -5.29 -0.80
N THR A 218 18.08 -5.02 -1.10
CA THR A 218 17.70 -4.16 -2.23
C THR A 218 17.16 -2.83 -1.73
N ALA A 219 17.54 -1.74 -2.38
CA ALA A 219 17.02 -0.40 -2.09
C ALA A 219 16.61 0.29 -3.40
N VAL A 220 15.45 0.96 -3.40
CA VAL A 220 14.85 1.53 -4.61
C VAL A 220 14.16 2.87 -4.34
N GLN A 221 13.97 3.63 -5.44
CA GLN A 221 13.16 4.85 -5.46
C GLN A 221 12.38 4.91 -6.79
N GLY A 222 11.15 4.36 -6.81
CA GLY A 222 10.32 4.39 -8.01
C GLY A 222 10.72 3.33 -9.05
N THR A 223 10.52 2.06 -8.74
CA THR A 223 11.03 0.91 -9.49
C THR A 223 9.99 -0.20 -9.53
N VAL A 224 9.95 -0.94 -10.63
CA VAL A 224 9.23 -2.21 -10.75
C VAL A 224 10.26 -3.32 -10.85
N TYR A 225 10.26 -4.23 -9.89
CA TYR A 225 11.19 -5.35 -9.85
C TYR A 225 10.59 -6.56 -9.14
N ASP A 226 11.16 -7.72 -9.39
CA ASP A 226 10.83 -8.92 -8.65
C ASP A 226 12.06 -9.54 -7.98
N LEU A 227 11.78 -10.27 -6.91
CA LEU A 227 12.73 -11.01 -6.11
C LEU A 227 12.29 -12.47 -6.03
N GLN A 228 13.24 -13.36 -6.12
CA GLN A 228 13.04 -14.78 -5.83
C GLN A 228 14.12 -15.25 -4.88
N VAL A 229 13.71 -15.88 -3.79
CA VAL A 229 14.59 -16.59 -2.84
C VAL A 229 14.26 -18.08 -2.93
N ASP A 230 15.24 -18.87 -3.28
CA ASP A 230 15.08 -20.32 -3.37
C ASP A 230 15.39 -21.05 -2.03
N SER A 231 15.26 -22.38 -2.04
CA SER A 231 15.55 -23.23 -0.88
C SER A 231 17.03 -23.21 -0.46
N ASN A 232 17.93 -22.87 -1.36
CA ASN A 232 19.37 -22.74 -1.11
C ASN A 232 19.72 -21.33 -0.62
N GLN A 233 18.70 -20.48 -0.38
CA GLN A 233 18.84 -19.09 0.02
C GLN A 233 19.51 -18.20 -1.04
N GLN A 234 19.59 -18.65 -2.29
CA GLN A 234 20.01 -17.79 -3.38
C GLN A 234 18.92 -16.78 -3.69
N THR A 235 19.31 -15.54 -3.90
CA THR A 235 18.40 -14.45 -4.27
C THR A 235 18.62 -14.06 -5.71
N GLN A 236 17.55 -14.13 -6.51
CA GLN A 236 17.50 -13.52 -7.83
C GLN A 236 16.73 -12.20 -7.76
N VAL A 237 17.28 -11.17 -8.39
CA VAL A 237 16.66 -9.84 -8.54
C VAL A 237 16.52 -9.55 -10.02
N ARG A 238 15.32 -9.19 -10.49
CA ARG A 238 15.05 -8.79 -11.89
C ARG A 238 14.39 -7.43 -11.91
N VAL A 239 14.91 -6.50 -12.72
CA VAL A 239 14.42 -5.11 -12.81
C VAL A 239 13.60 -4.93 -14.08
N HIS A 240 12.29 -4.73 -13.94
CA HIS A 240 11.37 -4.50 -15.06
C HIS A 240 11.32 -3.04 -15.48
N SER A 241 11.44 -2.11 -14.54
CA SER A 241 11.47 -0.66 -14.80
C SER A 241 12.21 0.06 -13.69
N GLY A 242 12.99 1.08 -14.05
CA GLY A 242 13.76 1.88 -13.10
C GLY A 242 15.11 1.26 -12.73
N THR A 243 15.54 1.45 -11.49
CA THR A 243 16.84 1.02 -10.99
C THR A 243 16.75 0.44 -9.58
N VAL A 244 17.53 -0.61 -9.31
CA VAL A 244 17.65 -1.24 -8.00
C VAL A 244 19.12 -1.20 -7.57
N GLN A 245 19.36 -0.68 -6.38
CA GLN A 245 20.63 -0.87 -5.70
C GLN A 245 20.58 -2.22 -4.98
N VAL A 246 21.54 -3.08 -5.25
CA VAL A 246 21.64 -4.40 -4.65
C VAL A 246 22.94 -4.50 -3.90
N TYR A 247 22.87 -4.85 -2.65
CA TYR A 247 24.03 -5.11 -1.79
C TYR A 247 24.04 -6.58 -1.37
N ASN A 248 25.19 -7.25 -1.57
CA ASN A 248 25.41 -8.57 -1.03
C ASN A 248 26.17 -8.44 0.30
N PRO A 249 25.57 -8.82 1.44
CA PRO A 249 26.24 -8.70 2.74
C PRO A 249 27.46 -9.62 2.88
N PHE A 250 27.63 -10.61 2.01
CA PHE A 250 28.77 -11.55 2.01
C PHE A 250 29.87 -11.18 1.02
N ALA A 251 29.70 -10.12 0.21
CA ALA A 251 30.68 -9.73 -0.81
C ALA A 251 31.99 -9.18 -0.22
N GLY A 252 32.01 -8.79 1.06
CA GLY A 252 33.21 -8.29 1.76
C GLY A 252 34.04 -9.35 2.48
N ASP A 253 33.55 -10.58 2.60
CA ASP A 253 34.16 -11.61 3.46
C ASP A 253 35.11 -12.57 2.72
N LEU A 254 35.36 -12.38 1.43
CA LEU A 254 36.08 -13.34 0.60
C LEU A 254 37.44 -12.79 0.08
N ALA A 255 38.30 -12.33 0.97
CA ALA A 255 39.75 -12.44 0.73
C ALA A 255 40.20 -13.84 1.20
N PRO A 256 40.80 -14.69 0.35
CA PRO A 256 41.25 -15.99 0.79
C PRO A 256 42.40 -15.81 1.79
N GLY A 257 42.15 -16.07 3.06
CA GLY A 257 43.17 -16.19 4.08
C GLY A 257 43.14 -15.20 5.24
N GLU A 258 42.18 -14.27 5.32
CA GLU A 258 42.12 -13.33 6.44
C GLU A 258 41.20 -13.84 7.57
N LYS A 259 41.80 -13.98 8.75
CA LYS A 259 41.09 -14.37 9.98
C LYS A 259 40.14 -13.26 10.39
N VAL A 260 38.90 -13.63 10.73
CA VAL A 260 37.87 -12.76 11.30
C VAL A 260 38.47 -11.88 12.38
N PRO A 261 38.46 -10.53 12.26
CA PRO A 261 38.90 -9.66 13.35
C PRO A 261 37.90 -9.78 14.51
N LYS A 262 38.41 -10.01 15.72
CA LYS A 262 37.60 -9.89 16.94
C LYS A 262 37.01 -8.49 16.99
N LEU A 263 35.72 -8.42 17.33
CA LEU A 263 35.00 -7.18 17.64
C LEU A 263 35.88 -6.31 18.58
N GLN A 264 36.45 -5.24 18.03
CA GLN A 264 37.06 -4.18 18.79
C GLN A 264 36.01 -3.07 19.00
N GLU A 265 36.11 -2.40 20.15
CA GLU A 265 35.23 -1.32 20.59
C GLU A 265 35.07 -0.21 19.54
N PRO A 266 33.96 0.56 19.56
CA PRO A 266 33.61 1.48 18.48
C PRO A 266 34.62 2.61 18.36
N THR A 267 35.55 2.46 17.44
CA THR A 267 36.41 3.52 16.96
C THR A 267 35.64 4.38 15.96
N ARG A 268 35.79 5.69 16.11
CA ARG A 268 35.22 6.78 15.31
C ARG A 268 35.11 6.39 13.84
N VAL A 269 33.87 6.31 13.34
CA VAL A 269 33.56 5.95 11.94
C VAL A 269 34.28 6.94 11.02
N PRO A 270 35.14 6.49 10.09
CA PRO A 270 35.67 7.35 9.04
C PRO A 270 34.49 7.87 8.21
N GLY A 271 34.55 9.14 7.82
CA GLY A 271 33.55 9.73 6.93
C GLY A 271 33.41 8.91 5.65
N PRO A 272 32.31 9.10 4.85
CA PRO A 272 31.99 8.26 3.71
C PRO A 272 33.17 8.15 2.75
N THR A 273 33.74 6.95 2.69
CA THR A 273 34.80 6.63 1.72
C THR A 273 34.18 6.70 0.33
N ARG A 274 34.76 7.46 -0.58
CA ARG A 274 34.33 7.48 -1.99
C ARG A 274 34.51 6.08 -2.55
N MET A 275 33.38 5.40 -2.81
CA MET A 275 33.39 4.11 -3.51
C MET A 275 33.93 4.31 -4.93
N SER A 276 34.69 3.35 -5.45
CA SER A 276 35.16 3.38 -6.82
C SER A 276 33.97 3.30 -7.79
N ARG A 277 34.11 3.85 -9.00
CA ARG A 277 33.07 3.83 -10.03
C ARG A 277 32.66 2.39 -10.39
N GLU A 278 33.62 1.47 -10.41
CA GLU A 278 33.40 0.05 -10.68
C GLU A 278 32.59 -0.63 -9.57
N ALA A 279 32.84 -0.29 -8.30
CA ALA A 279 32.07 -0.81 -7.16
C ALA A 279 30.60 -0.35 -7.23
N TRP A 280 30.34 0.87 -7.67
CA TRP A 280 29.00 1.40 -7.90
C TRP A 280 28.30 0.70 -9.07
N GLU A 281 28.97 0.45 -10.17
CA GLU A 281 28.40 -0.21 -11.36
C GLU A 281 28.05 -1.67 -11.08
N GLN A 282 28.75 -2.35 -10.22
CA GLN A 282 28.45 -3.73 -9.81
C GLN A 282 27.20 -3.84 -8.91
N LEU A 283 26.82 -2.76 -8.23
CA LEU A 283 25.70 -2.72 -7.28
C LEU A 283 24.43 -2.10 -7.86
N LEU A 284 24.46 -1.57 -9.06
CA LEU A 284 23.32 -0.89 -9.67
C LEU A 284 22.74 -1.70 -10.83
N LEU A 285 21.60 -2.34 -10.61
CA LEU A 285 20.82 -2.96 -11.67
C LEU A 285 19.92 -1.93 -12.32
N ARG A 286 19.93 -1.91 -13.66
CA ARG A 286 19.07 -1.10 -14.51
C ARG A 286 17.92 -1.94 -15.07
N GLN A 287 17.00 -1.28 -15.69
CA GLN A 287 15.89 -1.92 -16.40
C GLN A 287 16.38 -3.07 -17.30
N TYR A 288 15.68 -4.20 -17.24
CA TYR A 288 15.97 -5.46 -17.95
C TYR A 288 17.30 -6.13 -17.58
N GLN A 289 17.83 -5.79 -16.42
CA GLN A 289 18.96 -6.50 -15.83
C GLN A 289 18.51 -7.40 -14.67
N GLN A 290 19.24 -8.46 -14.48
CA GLN A 290 19.08 -9.39 -13.36
C GLN A 290 20.43 -9.73 -12.73
N VAL A 291 20.37 -10.12 -11.47
CA VAL A 291 21.50 -10.68 -10.74
C VAL A 291 21.03 -11.85 -9.88
N THR A 292 21.87 -12.85 -9.73
CA THR A 292 21.70 -13.93 -8.75
C THR A 292 22.82 -13.83 -7.72
N LEU A 293 22.45 -13.82 -6.46
CA LEU A 293 23.36 -13.70 -5.32
C LEU A 293 23.24 -14.93 -4.43
N GLY A 294 24.39 -15.50 -4.08
CA GLY A 294 24.52 -16.57 -3.13
C GLY A 294 25.42 -16.18 -1.95
N ARG A 295 25.55 -17.08 -0.98
CA ARG A 295 26.45 -16.88 0.17
C ARG A 295 27.92 -16.85 -0.19
N GLU A 296 28.29 -17.34 -1.38
CA GLU A 296 29.67 -17.33 -1.86
C GLU A 296 30.16 -15.94 -2.31
N GLY A 297 29.35 -14.89 -2.13
CA GLY A 297 29.71 -13.52 -2.45
C GLY A 297 29.81 -13.21 -3.96
N ARG A 298 29.73 -14.22 -4.82
CA ARG A 298 29.80 -14.05 -6.28
C ARG A 298 28.46 -13.61 -6.82
N SER A 299 28.46 -12.58 -7.64
CA SER A 299 27.29 -12.10 -8.34
C SER A 299 27.64 -11.77 -9.80
N THR A 300 26.76 -12.10 -10.71
CA THR A 300 26.92 -11.75 -12.13
C THR A 300 25.68 -11.01 -12.58
N ILE A 301 25.86 -9.78 -13.02
CA ILE A 301 24.78 -9.00 -13.64
C ILE A 301 24.69 -9.42 -15.10
N SER A 302 23.49 -9.75 -15.54
CA SER A 302 23.19 -10.09 -16.93
C SER A 302 21.88 -9.42 -17.36
N ALA A 303 21.68 -9.29 -18.66
CA ALA A 303 20.34 -8.99 -19.18
C ALA A 303 19.44 -10.22 -18.98
N PHE A 304 18.16 -10.01 -18.74
CA PHE A 304 17.17 -11.09 -18.85
C PHE A 304 16.28 -10.89 -20.07
N ASP A 305 15.84 -11.98 -20.65
CA ASP A 305 14.95 -11.99 -21.79
C ASP A 305 13.53 -11.61 -21.32
N LEU A 306 13.11 -10.39 -21.71
CA LEU A 306 11.81 -9.85 -21.30
C LEU A 306 10.65 -10.65 -21.90
N ASP A 307 10.77 -11.10 -23.16
CA ASP A 307 9.70 -11.84 -23.82
C ASP A 307 9.52 -13.20 -23.14
N LYS A 308 10.61 -13.86 -22.80
CA LYS A 308 10.58 -15.10 -22.02
C LYS A 308 10.01 -14.87 -20.62
N ALA A 309 10.41 -13.79 -19.94
CA ALA A 309 9.87 -13.44 -18.63
C ALA A 309 8.36 -13.19 -18.69
N ARG A 310 7.87 -12.51 -19.73
CA ARG A 310 6.44 -12.29 -19.97
C ARG A 310 5.65 -13.55 -20.28
N MET A 311 6.28 -14.64 -20.65
CA MET A 311 5.63 -15.95 -20.74
C MET A 311 5.33 -16.56 -19.37
N GLU A 312 6.01 -16.13 -18.31
CA GLU A 312 5.72 -16.58 -16.96
C GLU A 312 4.32 -16.03 -16.51
N ALA A 313 3.48 -16.94 -16.05
CA ALA A 313 2.12 -16.57 -15.59
C ALA A 313 2.15 -15.54 -14.45
N TRP A 314 3.18 -15.62 -13.58
CA TRP A 314 3.40 -14.67 -12.50
C TRP A 314 3.67 -13.26 -13.02
N VAL A 315 4.56 -13.10 -13.98
CA VAL A 315 4.92 -11.80 -14.56
C VAL A 315 3.71 -11.18 -15.27
N ARG A 316 3.03 -11.94 -16.15
CA ARG A 316 1.82 -11.48 -16.85
C ARG A 316 0.73 -11.01 -15.90
N TRP A 317 0.48 -11.78 -14.85
CA TRP A 317 -0.53 -11.43 -13.86
C TRP A 317 -0.19 -10.12 -13.15
N ASN A 318 1.08 -9.94 -12.77
CA ASN A 318 1.55 -8.73 -12.11
C ASN A 318 1.46 -7.50 -13.01
N GLU A 319 1.91 -7.60 -14.27
CA GLU A 319 1.83 -6.51 -15.25
C GLU A 319 0.36 -6.10 -15.51
N ALA A 320 -0.52 -7.09 -15.70
CA ALA A 320 -1.95 -6.84 -15.91
C ALA A 320 -2.59 -6.15 -14.68
N ARG A 321 -2.24 -6.59 -13.48
CA ARG A 321 -2.73 -6.02 -12.23
C ARG A 321 -2.20 -4.60 -11.99
N ASP A 322 -0.93 -4.35 -12.36
CA ASP A 322 -0.34 -3.00 -12.32
C ASP A 322 -1.04 -2.05 -13.28
N LYS A 323 -1.31 -2.50 -14.52
CA LYS A 323 -2.06 -1.72 -15.50
C LYS A 323 -3.46 -1.39 -15.01
N ASP A 324 -4.15 -2.34 -14.37
CA ASP A 324 -5.50 -2.10 -13.82
C ASP A 324 -5.48 -1.10 -12.67
N PHE A 325 -4.50 -1.21 -11.74
CA PHE A 325 -4.45 -0.36 -10.55
C PHE A 325 -3.98 1.07 -10.83
N TYR A 326 -2.97 1.23 -11.68
CA TYR A 326 -2.35 2.55 -11.96
C TYR A 326 -2.85 3.20 -13.24
N GLY A 327 -3.53 2.47 -14.12
CA GLY A 327 -3.87 2.88 -15.47
C GLY A 327 -2.75 2.56 -16.48
N GLU A 328 -2.98 2.92 -17.74
CA GLU A 328 -1.92 2.86 -18.77
C GLU A 328 -0.86 3.93 -18.47
N ILE A 329 0.40 3.54 -18.56
CA ILE A 329 1.57 4.42 -18.42
C ILE A 329 1.94 4.92 -19.81
#